data_0fc45e4aeb890279a21864333cae6032
#
_entry.id   0fc45e4aeb890279a21864333cae6032
#
_cell.length_a   1.000
_cell.length_b   1.000
_cell.length_c   1.000
_cell.angle_alpha   90.00
_cell.angle_beta   90.00
_cell.angle_gamma   90.00
#
_symmetry.space_group_name_H-M   'P 1'
#
loop_
_entity.id
_entity.type
_entity.pdbx_description
1 polymer ?
#
loop_
_entity_poly.entity_id
_entity_poly.type
_entity_poly.pdbx_seq_one_letter_code
_entity_poly.pdbx_strand_id
1 'polypeptide(L)'
;MNPFKEKAISLEQCIMDWSRLYPAAYDKHTVDPYTRTRVILMNGTEFEAVWYSHQFSRHSDNNDVRRQLALMRRLEQQQQKLISALKPVDETILEHTIGYEQLAVDLTAGLALRERDEYVKRALDFALLEDFDHLYRYADLLDMDAGLKAEELVGRYTEIMPGRPTIAHHRHPYDSIKRHICDRDAALETRLAVGIITAAEQQTMNFYMNVNGAYMNERGRRLYQEIGMIEEQHVSQYGSLMDTTSTWMEGLLMHQYTECYLYYSCMATETDRRIRGGWEMMLAHEIAHLHAAARLLEQTEGTQYQQVVGEGEFPAPLELKSTIDYVRDVLGGTVQHTAARESYAPLCDMKPDNDFFRYQAAVNRELNEVASHVVIEDRIGEAGQDYRFETAPNPIEELRDRRHDNTDVGRVPDAVPQYV
;
A
#
# COMPACT_ATOMS: atom_id res chain seq x y z
N MET A 1 3.29 -22.69 -8.55
CA MET A 1 1.97 -22.95 -9.20
C MET A 1 1.94 -22.21 -10.53
N ASN A 2 1.28 -22.79 -11.54
CA ASN A 2 1.07 -22.14 -12.83
C ASN A 2 -0.44 -22.01 -13.09
N PRO A 3 -1.05 -20.82 -12.97
CA PRO A 3 -2.50 -20.66 -13.07
C PRO A 3 -3.06 -20.96 -14.47
N PHE A 4 -2.25 -20.85 -15.53
CA PHE A 4 -2.69 -21.18 -16.89
C PHE A 4 -2.81 -22.70 -17.12
N LYS A 5 -2.20 -23.54 -16.26
CA LYS A 5 -2.32 -24.99 -16.30
C LYS A 5 -3.44 -25.53 -15.41
N GLU A 6 -4.00 -24.68 -14.56
CA GLU A 6 -5.13 -25.02 -13.70
C GLU A 6 -6.44 -25.04 -14.51
N LYS A 7 -7.37 -25.87 -14.07
CA LYS A 7 -8.69 -25.95 -14.70
C LYS A 7 -9.55 -24.75 -14.30
N ALA A 8 -9.79 -23.85 -15.23
CA ALA A 8 -10.70 -22.73 -15.00
C ALA A 8 -12.18 -23.18 -14.97
N ILE A 9 -12.96 -22.60 -14.07
CA ILE A 9 -14.44 -22.64 -14.11
C ILE A 9 -14.93 -21.58 -15.10
N SER A 10 -16.23 -21.57 -15.44
CA SER A 10 -16.77 -20.49 -16.28
C SER A 10 -17.01 -19.21 -15.47
N LEU A 11 -16.96 -18.04 -16.12
CA LEU A 11 -17.25 -16.76 -15.45
C LEU A 11 -18.64 -16.74 -14.80
N GLU A 12 -19.63 -17.39 -15.44
CA GLU A 12 -20.98 -17.49 -14.88
C GLU A 12 -21.03 -18.29 -13.56
N GLN A 13 -20.13 -19.27 -13.40
CA GLN A 13 -20.01 -20.03 -12.14
C GLN A 13 -19.37 -19.23 -11.01
N CYS A 14 -18.68 -18.14 -11.32
CA CYS A 14 -18.13 -17.21 -10.35
C CYS A 14 -19.18 -16.28 -9.74
N ILE A 15 -20.36 -16.12 -10.37
CA ILE A 15 -21.43 -15.25 -9.87
C ILE A 15 -21.91 -15.74 -8.51
N MET A 16 -21.83 -14.85 -7.52
CA MET A 16 -22.29 -15.13 -6.16
C MET A 16 -23.65 -14.47 -5.89
N ASP A 17 -24.50 -15.19 -5.18
CA ASP A 17 -25.74 -14.63 -4.62
C ASP A 17 -25.47 -13.87 -3.34
N TRP A 18 -26.47 -13.09 -2.89
CA TRP A 18 -26.34 -12.22 -1.71
C TRP A 18 -26.00 -12.96 -0.42
N SER A 19 -26.40 -14.22 -0.26
CA SER A 19 -26.12 -15.01 0.95
C SER A 19 -24.62 -15.32 1.09
N ARG A 20 -23.88 -15.36 -0.01
CA ARG A 20 -22.45 -15.63 -0.06
C ARG A 20 -21.58 -14.38 0.13
N LEU A 21 -22.15 -13.19 -0.09
CA LEU A 21 -21.45 -11.91 0.00
C LEU A 21 -21.29 -11.37 1.42
N TYR A 22 -21.87 -12.04 2.42
CA TYR A 22 -21.78 -11.66 3.84
C TYR A 22 -21.13 -12.78 4.66
N PRO A 23 -19.83 -12.99 4.58
CA PRO A 23 -19.11 -13.94 5.43
C PRO A 23 -19.14 -13.45 6.88
N ALA A 24 -18.91 -14.36 7.83
CA ALA A 24 -18.62 -13.94 9.19
C ALA A 24 -17.31 -13.12 9.23
N ALA A 25 -17.33 -11.98 9.92
CA ALA A 25 -16.15 -11.16 10.12
C ALA A 25 -15.09 -11.87 10.98
N TYR A 26 -13.84 -11.40 10.94
CA TYR A 26 -12.84 -11.81 11.94
C TYR A 26 -13.16 -11.15 13.29
N ASP A 27 -12.58 -11.68 14.36
CA ASP A 27 -12.63 -11.05 15.68
C ASP A 27 -11.42 -10.12 15.82
N LYS A 28 -11.66 -8.82 15.98
CA LYS A 28 -10.58 -7.80 16.03
C LYS A 28 -9.60 -7.98 17.20
N HIS A 29 -10.02 -8.69 18.27
CA HIS A 29 -9.20 -8.92 19.46
C HIS A 29 -8.28 -10.13 19.36
N THR A 30 -8.56 -11.04 18.43
CA THR A 30 -7.82 -12.31 18.31
C THR A 30 -7.26 -12.55 16.91
N VAL A 31 -7.62 -11.70 15.93
CA VAL A 31 -7.12 -11.82 14.57
C VAL A 31 -5.60 -11.60 14.53
N ASP A 32 -4.92 -12.43 13.75
CA ASP A 32 -3.51 -12.16 13.43
C ASP A 32 -3.41 -10.82 12.67
N PRO A 33 -2.49 -9.91 13.05
CA PRO A 33 -2.32 -8.63 12.36
C PRO A 33 -2.17 -8.78 10.84
N TYR A 34 -1.45 -9.80 10.37
CA TYR A 34 -1.29 -10.03 8.93
C TYR A 34 -2.54 -10.60 8.24
N THR A 35 -3.49 -11.19 8.95
CA THR A 35 -4.82 -11.47 8.37
C THR A 35 -5.56 -10.16 8.08
N ARG A 36 -5.52 -9.19 8.99
CA ARG A 36 -6.08 -7.84 8.77
C ARG A 36 -5.44 -7.17 7.55
N THR A 37 -4.12 -7.16 7.48
CA THR A 37 -3.41 -6.53 6.34
C THR A 37 -3.71 -7.23 5.01
N ARG A 38 -3.84 -8.57 4.97
CA ARG A 38 -4.27 -9.29 3.75
C ARG A 38 -5.68 -8.88 3.31
N VAL A 39 -6.61 -8.72 4.24
CA VAL A 39 -7.97 -8.23 3.93
C VAL A 39 -7.92 -6.84 3.31
N ILE A 40 -7.08 -5.95 3.84
CA ILE A 40 -6.89 -4.59 3.30
C ILE A 40 -6.26 -4.67 1.91
N LEU A 41 -5.16 -5.41 1.73
CA LEU A 41 -4.46 -5.56 0.46
C LEU A 41 -5.40 -6.07 -0.63
N MET A 42 -6.11 -7.16 -0.37
CA MET A 42 -6.98 -7.77 -1.36
C MET A 42 -8.21 -6.90 -1.69
N ASN A 43 -8.75 -6.16 -0.71
CA ASN A 43 -9.79 -5.17 -1.00
C ASN A 43 -9.28 -4.06 -1.94
N GLY A 44 -8.03 -3.64 -1.79
CA GLY A 44 -7.38 -2.66 -2.66
C GLY A 44 -7.12 -3.19 -4.06
N THR A 45 -6.64 -4.41 -4.17
CA THR A 45 -6.35 -5.06 -5.46
C THR A 45 -7.62 -5.19 -6.30
N GLU A 46 -8.72 -5.66 -5.71
CA GLU A 46 -10.03 -5.74 -6.37
C GLU A 46 -10.56 -4.36 -6.79
N PHE A 47 -10.33 -3.34 -5.98
CA PHE A 47 -10.70 -1.98 -6.35
C PHE A 47 -9.92 -1.50 -7.59
N GLU A 48 -8.61 -1.73 -7.60
CA GLU A 48 -7.75 -1.36 -8.73
C GLU A 48 -8.15 -2.08 -10.02
N ALA A 49 -8.47 -3.38 -9.96
CA ALA A 49 -8.96 -4.14 -11.11
C ALA A 49 -10.26 -3.55 -11.69
N VAL A 50 -11.22 -3.21 -10.82
CA VAL A 50 -12.47 -2.54 -11.23
C VAL A 50 -12.16 -1.20 -11.88
N TRP A 51 -11.27 -0.40 -11.30
CA TRP A 51 -10.90 0.91 -11.80
C TRP A 51 -10.20 0.82 -13.16
N TYR A 52 -9.19 -0.06 -13.27
CA TYR A 52 -8.50 -0.35 -14.54
C TYR A 52 -9.47 -0.77 -15.64
N SER A 53 -10.34 -1.72 -15.35
CA SER A 53 -11.35 -2.24 -16.28
C SER A 53 -12.34 -1.15 -16.74
N HIS A 54 -12.67 -0.17 -15.89
CA HIS A 54 -13.45 1.00 -16.29
C HIS A 54 -12.70 1.90 -17.27
N GLN A 55 -11.41 2.17 -17.01
CA GLN A 55 -10.59 3.00 -17.92
C GLN A 55 -10.41 2.29 -19.26
N PHE A 56 -10.09 0.99 -19.25
CA PHE A 56 -9.99 0.22 -20.48
C PHE A 56 -11.30 0.25 -21.28
N SER A 57 -12.43 0.02 -20.63
CA SER A 57 -13.75 0.08 -21.30
C SER A 57 -14.04 1.45 -21.96
N ARG A 58 -13.50 2.56 -21.43
CA ARG A 58 -13.62 3.90 -22.01
C ARG A 58 -12.70 4.12 -23.21
N HIS A 59 -11.64 3.31 -23.35
CA HIS A 59 -10.67 3.39 -24.44
C HIS A 59 -10.87 2.31 -25.51
N SER A 60 -11.87 1.44 -25.36
CA SER A 60 -12.22 0.41 -26.35
C SER A 60 -13.49 0.79 -27.11
N ASP A 61 -13.46 0.69 -28.43
CA ASP A 61 -14.63 0.82 -29.32
C ASP A 61 -15.32 -0.53 -29.60
N ASN A 62 -14.68 -1.64 -29.18
CA ASN A 62 -15.22 -3.00 -29.35
C ASN A 62 -16.22 -3.34 -28.23
N ASN A 63 -17.51 -3.40 -28.59
CA ASN A 63 -18.58 -3.69 -27.64
C ASN A 63 -18.54 -5.11 -27.07
N ASP A 64 -17.95 -6.08 -27.76
CA ASP A 64 -17.83 -7.45 -27.22
C ASP A 64 -16.75 -7.51 -26.12
N VAL A 65 -15.61 -6.82 -26.32
CA VAL A 65 -14.62 -6.59 -25.28
C VAL A 65 -15.26 -5.86 -24.09
N ARG A 66 -15.98 -4.77 -24.32
CA ARG A 66 -16.65 -3.99 -23.25
C ARG A 66 -17.66 -4.82 -22.46
N ARG A 67 -18.37 -5.79 -23.09
CA ARG A 67 -19.27 -6.71 -22.39
C ARG A 67 -18.51 -7.68 -21.50
N GLN A 68 -17.39 -8.25 -21.99
CA GLN A 68 -16.54 -9.12 -21.19
C GLN A 68 -15.95 -8.37 -19.98
N LEU A 69 -15.41 -7.16 -20.19
CA LEU A 69 -14.95 -6.30 -19.11
C LEU A 69 -16.06 -6.00 -18.10
N ALA A 70 -17.29 -5.78 -18.54
CA ALA A 70 -18.42 -5.52 -17.65
C ALA A 70 -18.80 -6.73 -16.79
N LEU A 71 -18.70 -7.93 -17.33
CA LEU A 71 -18.94 -9.18 -16.58
C LEU A 71 -17.81 -9.37 -15.53
N MET A 72 -16.55 -9.33 -15.94
CA MET A 72 -15.41 -9.45 -15.02
C MET A 72 -15.49 -8.43 -13.89
N ARG A 73 -15.68 -7.13 -14.20
CA ARG A 73 -15.86 -6.09 -13.19
C ARG A 73 -16.97 -6.39 -12.17
N ARG A 74 -18.07 -7.02 -12.60
CA ARG A 74 -19.12 -7.39 -11.66
C ARG A 74 -18.67 -8.48 -10.71
N LEU A 75 -17.85 -9.41 -11.17
CA LEU A 75 -17.31 -10.49 -10.34
C LEU A 75 -16.28 -9.93 -9.36
N GLU A 76 -15.35 -9.07 -9.83
CA GLU A 76 -14.39 -8.33 -8.99
C GLU A 76 -15.12 -7.53 -7.88
N GLN A 77 -16.20 -6.82 -8.23
CA GLN A 77 -17.00 -6.11 -7.24
C GLN A 77 -17.64 -7.03 -6.19
N GLN A 78 -18.06 -8.24 -6.57
CA GLN A 78 -18.58 -9.21 -5.63
C GLN A 78 -17.48 -9.70 -4.68
N GLN A 79 -16.29 -9.99 -5.17
CA GLN A 79 -15.13 -10.37 -4.38
C GLN A 79 -14.73 -9.24 -3.43
N GLN A 80 -14.61 -8.02 -3.92
CA GLN A 80 -14.32 -6.86 -3.09
C GLN A 80 -15.32 -6.70 -1.95
N LYS A 81 -16.63 -6.87 -2.20
CA LYS A 81 -17.65 -6.72 -1.15
C LYS A 81 -17.60 -7.87 -0.14
N LEU A 82 -17.29 -9.08 -0.58
CA LEU A 82 -17.07 -10.21 0.31
C LEU A 82 -15.87 -9.94 1.23
N ILE A 83 -14.75 -9.47 0.68
CA ILE A 83 -13.53 -9.12 1.44
C ILE A 83 -13.84 -8.01 2.43
N SER A 84 -14.50 -6.92 1.99
CA SER A 84 -14.89 -5.81 2.86
C SER A 84 -15.73 -6.26 4.04
N ALA A 85 -16.58 -7.26 3.87
CA ALA A 85 -17.44 -7.81 4.91
C ALA A 85 -16.71 -8.68 5.95
N LEU A 86 -15.44 -9.05 5.70
CA LEU A 86 -14.60 -9.71 6.70
C LEU A 86 -14.17 -8.78 7.84
N LYS A 87 -14.15 -7.45 7.60
CA LYS A 87 -13.89 -6.46 8.65
C LYS A 87 -15.06 -6.41 9.65
N PRO A 88 -14.81 -6.51 10.96
CA PRO A 88 -15.88 -6.43 11.96
C PRO A 88 -16.42 -5.01 12.12
N VAL A 89 -17.67 -4.89 12.50
CA VAL A 89 -18.39 -3.61 12.63
C VAL A 89 -17.88 -2.74 13.79
N ASP A 90 -17.25 -3.33 14.78
CA ASP A 90 -16.69 -2.68 15.96
C ASP A 90 -15.21 -2.31 15.82
N GLU A 91 -14.59 -2.60 14.69
CA GLU A 91 -13.26 -2.08 14.34
C GLU A 91 -13.42 -0.63 13.88
N THR A 92 -12.86 0.30 14.67
CA THR A 92 -12.96 1.73 14.41
C THR A 92 -12.17 2.16 13.16
N ILE A 93 -12.44 3.35 12.68
CA ILE A 93 -11.70 3.94 11.55
C ILE A 93 -10.19 3.96 11.84
N LEU A 94 -9.76 4.40 13.03
CA LEU A 94 -8.35 4.45 13.38
C LEU A 94 -7.71 3.07 13.55
N GLU A 95 -8.38 2.12 14.20
CA GLU A 95 -7.86 0.75 14.28
C GLU A 95 -7.64 0.17 12.88
N HIS A 96 -8.55 0.45 11.96
CA HIS A 96 -8.42 0.03 10.56
C HIS A 96 -7.27 0.76 9.85
N THR A 97 -7.10 2.06 10.12
CA THR A 97 -5.99 2.87 9.60
C THR A 97 -4.63 2.35 10.04
N ILE A 98 -4.48 1.93 11.30
CA ILE A 98 -3.25 1.27 11.76
C ILE A 98 -2.97 0.00 10.94
N GLY A 99 -4.00 -0.74 10.54
CA GLY A 99 -3.86 -1.89 9.64
C GLY A 99 -3.41 -1.49 8.22
N TYR A 100 -3.86 -0.34 7.70
CA TYR A 100 -3.40 0.22 6.42
C TYR A 100 -1.92 0.57 6.48
N GLU A 101 -1.50 1.31 7.50
CA GLU A 101 -0.11 1.72 7.64
C GLU A 101 0.83 0.54 7.95
N GLN A 102 0.36 -0.45 8.73
CA GLN A 102 1.11 -1.69 8.89
C GLN A 102 1.32 -2.40 7.55
N LEU A 103 0.27 -2.44 6.72
CA LEU A 103 0.39 -3.02 5.38
C LEU A 103 1.40 -2.22 4.53
N ALA A 104 1.29 -0.88 4.51
CA ALA A 104 2.18 -0.02 3.75
C ALA A 104 3.64 -0.27 4.13
N VAL A 105 3.98 -0.25 5.41
CA VAL A 105 5.35 -0.52 5.90
C VAL A 105 5.83 -1.92 5.54
N ASP A 106 5.09 -2.96 5.91
CA ASP A 106 5.57 -4.36 5.80
C ASP A 106 5.51 -4.87 4.35
N LEU A 107 4.54 -4.42 3.54
CA LEU A 107 4.46 -4.76 2.12
C LEU A 107 5.61 -4.10 1.36
N THR A 108 5.80 -2.79 1.53
CA THR A 108 6.84 -2.02 0.85
C THR A 108 8.23 -2.56 1.18
N ALA A 109 8.51 -2.81 2.47
CA ALA A 109 9.76 -3.43 2.90
C ALA A 109 9.93 -4.86 2.34
N GLY A 110 8.86 -5.66 2.35
CA GLY A 110 8.88 -7.04 1.82
C GLY A 110 9.11 -7.09 0.31
N LEU A 111 8.55 -6.14 -0.44
CA LEU A 111 8.80 -5.99 -1.89
C LEU A 111 10.24 -5.52 -2.14
N ALA A 112 10.72 -4.49 -1.41
CA ALA A 112 12.07 -3.95 -1.55
C ALA A 112 13.16 -4.99 -1.25
N LEU A 113 12.95 -5.86 -0.26
CA LEU A 113 13.87 -6.97 0.05
C LEU A 113 14.01 -7.99 -1.07
N ARG A 114 12.99 -8.13 -1.93
CA ARG A 114 12.96 -9.09 -3.04
C ARG A 114 13.32 -8.45 -4.37
N GLU A 115 13.25 -7.12 -4.46
CA GLU A 115 13.47 -6.37 -5.68
C GLU A 115 14.95 -6.39 -6.10
N ARG A 116 15.18 -6.67 -7.38
CA ARG A 116 16.52 -6.74 -7.99
C ARG A 116 16.86 -5.55 -8.87
N ASP A 117 15.83 -4.82 -9.33
CA ASP A 117 16.02 -3.56 -10.02
C ASP A 117 16.31 -2.47 -8.99
N GLU A 118 17.55 -2.00 -8.95
CA GLU A 118 18.01 -0.99 -8.00
C GLU A 118 17.29 0.35 -8.12
N TYR A 119 16.68 0.65 -9.26
CA TYR A 119 15.92 1.87 -9.44
C TYR A 119 14.52 1.74 -8.78
N VAL A 120 13.84 0.63 -9.02
CA VAL A 120 12.55 0.32 -8.39
C VAL A 120 12.73 0.12 -6.88
N LYS A 121 13.80 -0.59 -6.46
CA LYS A 121 14.11 -0.76 -5.04
C LYS A 121 14.25 0.58 -4.32
N ARG A 122 14.97 1.54 -4.90
CA ARG A 122 15.10 2.89 -4.30
C ARG A 122 13.78 3.65 -4.22
N ALA A 123 12.86 3.41 -5.15
CA ALA A 123 11.52 4.01 -5.07
C ALA A 123 10.71 3.42 -3.91
N LEU A 124 10.83 2.12 -3.67
CA LEU A 124 10.23 1.45 -2.52
C LEU A 124 10.84 1.93 -1.21
N ASP A 125 12.16 1.95 -1.09
CA ASP A 125 12.87 2.38 0.12
C ASP A 125 12.54 3.84 0.49
N PHE A 126 12.35 4.70 -0.50
CA PHE A 126 12.01 6.11 -0.25
C PHE A 126 10.58 6.27 0.29
N ALA A 127 9.59 5.61 -0.30
CA ALA A 127 8.23 5.70 0.18
C ALA A 127 8.06 5.01 1.55
N LEU A 128 8.78 3.91 1.79
CA LEU A 128 8.82 3.27 3.10
C LEU A 128 9.19 4.24 4.24
N LEU A 129 10.08 5.21 3.97
CA LEU A 129 10.39 6.30 4.91
C LEU A 129 9.13 7.11 5.29
N GLU A 130 8.27 7.37 4.30
CA GLU A 130 7.05 8.18 4.46
C GLU A 130 5.96 7.37 5.18
N ASP A 131 5.69 6.15 4.74
CA ASP A 131 4.71 5.24 5.36
C ASP A 131 5.01 4.98 6.84
N PHE A 132 6.29 4.85 7.17
CA PHE A 132 6.72 4.62 8.55
C PHE A 132 6.36 5.80 9.48
N ASP A 133 6.54 7.05 9.03
CA ASP A 133 6.11 8.22 9.80
C ASP A 133 4.58 8.33 9.87
N HIS A 134 3.86 7.97 8.80
CA HIS A 134 2.39 7.93 8.82
C HIS A 134 1.86 6.97 9.87
N LEU A 135 2.41 5.77 9.97
CA LEU A 135 2.08 4.81 11.03
C LEU A 135 2.26 5.44 12.42
N TYR A 136 3.36 6.13 12.63
CA TYR A 136 3.64 6.80 13.90
C TYR A 136 2.65 7.94 14.20
N ARG A 137 2.29 8.76 13.20
CA ARG A 137 1.34 9.86 13.37
C ARG A 137 -0.08 9.37 13.67
N TYR A 138 -0.53 8.31 13.00
CA TYR A 138 -1.81 7.70 13.31
C TYR A 138 -1.79 6.95 14.65
N ALA A 139 -0.66 6.39 15.07
CA ALA A 139 -0.50 5.82 16.41
C ALA A 139 -0.65 6.90 17.49
N ASP A 140 -0.06 8.10 17.29
CA ASP A 140 -0.26 9.26 18.17
C ASP A 140 -1.76 9.63 18.26
N LEU A 141 -2.42 9.73 17.12
CA LEU A 141 -3.84 10.07 17.07
C LEU A 141 -4.71 9.02 17.76
N LEU A 142 -4.39 7.73 17.59
CA LEU A 142 -5.13 6.62 18.23
C LEU A 142 -4.99 6.66 19.76
N ASP A 143 -3.80 6.94 20.25
CA ASP A 143 -3.57 7.08 21.70
C ASP A 143 -4.33 8.29 22.26
N MET A 144 -4.26 9.45 21.59
CA MET A 144 -4.97 10.66 22.03
C MET A 144 -6.51 10.53 21.95
N ASP A 145 -7.04 9.95 20.89
CA ASP A 145 -8.49 9.93 20.66
C ASP A 145 -9.20 8.74 21.34
N ALA A 146 -8.49 7.61 21.54
CA ALA A 146 -9.09 6.38 22.05
C ALA A 146 -8.36 5.78 23.27
N GLY A 147 -7.17 6.26 23.63
CA GLY A 147 -6.34 5.70 24.69
C GLY A 147 -5.84 4.28 24.37
N LEU A 148 -5.74 3.94 23.08
CA LEU A 148 -5.27 2.64 22.60
C LEU A 148 -3.85 2.78 22.06
N LYS A 149 -3.00 1.81 22.40
CA LYS A 149 -1.66 1.73 21.84
C LYS A 149 -1.68 0.95 20.52
N ALA A 150 -1.19 1.58 19.47
CA ALA A 150 -1.16 0.97 18.14
C ALA A 150 -0.27 -0.29 18.09
N GLU A 151 0.73 -0.39 18.95
CA GLU A 151 1.56 -1.58 19.15
C GLU A 151 0.74 -2.83 19.46
N GLU A 152 -0.39 -2.70 20.17
CA GLU A 152 -1.29 -3.82 20.46
C GLU A 152 -1.97 -4.36 19.20
N LEU A 153 -2.14 -3.50 18.18
CA LEU A 153 -2.77 -3.86 16.91
C LEU A 153 -1.78 -4.48 15.92
N VAL A 154 -0.55 -3.97 15.87
CA VAL A 154 0.49 -4.46 14.95
C VAL A 154 1.31 -5.60 15.53
N GLY A 155 1.30 -5.75 16.86
CA GLY A 155 1.98 -6.80 17.59
C GLY A 155 3.50 -6.75 17.39
N ARG A 156 4.13 -7.92 17.42
CA ARG A 156 5.58 -8.08 17.28
C ARG A 156 6.10 -7.92 15.84
N TYR A 157 5.21 -7.71 14.88
CA TYR A 157 5.59 -7.75 13.47
C TYR A 157 6.18 -6.44 12.98
N THR A 158 5.65 -5.32 13.49
CA THR A 158 5.98 -3.98 13.01
C THR A 158 6.33 -3.12 14.22
N GLU A 159 7.41 -2.37 14.13
CA GLU A 159 7.81 -1.44 15.18
C GLU A 159 7.23 -0.05 14.88
N ILE A 160 6.77 0.62 15.93
CA ILE A 160 6.27 1.99 15.87
C ILE A 160 7.26 2.90 16.58
N MET A 161 7.88 3.81 15.83
CA MET A 161 8.85 4.76 16.36
C MET A 161 8.88 6.02 15.48
N PRO A 162 9.36 7.16 15.98
CA PRO A 162 9.42 8.39 15.20
C PRO A 162 10.30 8.23 13.98
N GLY A 163 9.78 8.69 12.84
CA GLY A 163 10.50 8.80 11.58
C GLY A 163 10.79 10.26 11.22
N ARG A 164 11.07 10.53 9.95
CA ARG A 164 11.11 11.88 9.40
C ARG A 164 9.71 12.49 9.51
N PRO A 165 9.56 13.72 10.06
CA PRO A 165 8.23 14.32 10.22
C PRO A 165 7.46 14.42 8.89
N THR A 166 6.18 14.05 8.89
CA THR A 166 5.29 14.08 7.71
C THR A 166 5.30 15.42 6.98
N ILE A 167 5.38 16.54 7.71
CA ILE A 167 5.49 17.87 7.13
C ILE A 167 6.63 17.98 6.10
N ALA A 168 7.70 17.20 6.25
CA ALA A 168 8.84 17.21 5.34
C ALA A 168 8.63 16.31 4.09
N HIS A 169 7.55 15.54 4.04
CA HIS A 169 7.22 14.66 2.91
C HIS A 169 6.63 15.41 1.72
N HIS A 170 6.02 16.57 1.95
CA HIS A 170 5.43 17.37 0.88
C HIS A 170 6.50 17.81 -0.13
N ARG A 171 6.39 17.34 -1.35
CA ARG A 171 7.31 17.64 -2.44
C ARG A 171 6.59 18.20 -3.66
N HIS A 172 7.33 18.86 -4.53
CA HIS A 172 6.76 19.36 -5.77
C HIS A 172 6.22 18.17 -6.61
N PRO A 173 5.00 18.25 -7.16
CA PRO A 173 4.38 17.12 -7.88
C PRO A 173 5.23 16.53 -9.01
N TYR A 174 6.05 17.34 -9.68
CA TYR A 174 6.98 16.87 -10.72
C TYR A 174 8.02 15.88 -10.18
N ASP A 175 8.37 15.97 -8.89
CA ASP A 175 9.36 15.10 -8.26
C ASP A 175 8.77 13.73 -7.86
N SER A 176 7.45 13.55 -7.96
CA SER A 176 6.80 12.25 -7.82
C SER A 176 6.92 11.38 -9.08
N ILE A 177 7.11 11.99 -10.26
CA ILE A 177 7.18 11.25 -11.52
C ILE A 177 8.55 10.57 -11.67
N LYS A 178 8.54 9.25 -11.88
CA LYS A 178 9.70 8.39 -12.05
C LYS A 178 9.82 7.88 -13.50
N ARG A 179 10.97 7.35 -13.84
CA ARG A 179 11.17 6.68 -15.13
C ARG A 179 10.44 5.35 -15.12
N HIS A 180 9.60 5.11 -16.11
CA HIS A 180 8.92 3.83 -16.26
C HIS A 180 9.88 2.66 -16.50
N ILE A 181 9.51 1.48 -16.03
CA ILE A 181 10.14 0.21 -16.42
C ILE A 181 9.73 -0.15 -17.86
N CYS A 182 10.45 -1.08 -18.47
CA CYS A 182 10.05 -1.67 -19.75
C CYS A 182 9.68 -3.14 -19.50
N ASP A 183 8.43 -3.51 -19.70
CA ASP A 183 7.91 -4.87 -19.41
C ASP A 183 8.64 -5.97 -20.18
N ARG A 184 9.23 -5.65 -21.33
CA ARG A 184 10.01 -6.60 -22.12
C ARG A 184 11.36 -6.96 -21.49
N ASP A 185 11.91 -6.02 -20.72
CA ASP A 185 13.25 -6.14 -20.12
C ASP A 185 13.17 -6.38 -18.60
N ALA A 186 12.10 -5.93 -17.97
CA ALA A 186 11.89 -6.06 -16.54
C ALA A 186 11.56 -7.52 -16.14
N ALA A 187 12.13 -7.96 -15.02
CA ALA A 187 11.74 -9.25 -14.43
C ALA A 187 10.25 -9.28 -14.08
N LEU A 188 9.65 -10.47 -14.13
CA LEU A 188 8.25 -10.63 -13.77
C LEU A 188 7.97 -10.18 -12.33
N GLU A 189 8.89 -10.48 -11.40
CA GLU A 189 8.81 -10.06 -10.00
C GLU A 189 8.79 -8.53 -9.86
N THR A 190 9.58 -7.80 -10.64
CA THR A 190 9.58 -6.33 -10.66
C THR A 190 8.24 -5.78 -11.14
N ARG A 191 7.68 -6.34 -12.21
CA ARG A 191 6.36 -5.94 -12.72
C ARG A 191 5.24 -6.22 -11.72
N LEU A 192 5.30 -7.38 -11.05
CA LEU A 192 4.39 -7.72 -9.94
C LEU A 192 4.55 -6.71 -8.79
N ALA A 193 5.78 -6.40 -8.38
CA ALA A 193 6.03 -5.46 -7.29
C ALA A 193 5.45 -4.08 -7.59
N VAL A 194 5.68 -3.53 -8.78
CA VAL A 194 5.14 -2.22 -9.21
C VAL A 194 3.61 -2.23 -9.23
N GLY A 195 2.98 -3.29 -9.79
CA GLY A 195 1.52 -3.40 -9.83
C GLY A 195 0.91 -3.52 -8.43
N ILE A 196 1.47 -4.37 -7.58
CA ILE A 196 0.98 -4.62 -6.21
C ILE A 196 1.07 -3.35 -5.36
N ILE A 197 2.22 -2.69 -5.36
CA ILE A 197 2.38 -1.48 -4.52
C ILE A 197 1.51 -0.33 -5.02
N THR A 198 1.36 -0.15 -6.33
CA THR A 198 0.46 0.87 -6.88
C THR A 198 -0.99 0.63 -6.45
N ALA A 199 -1.46 -0.62 -6.48
CA ALA A 199 -2.82 -0.97 -6.04
C ALA A 199 -3.02 -0.73 -4.54
N ALA A 200 -2.03 -1.05 -3.72
CA ALA A 200 -2.07 -0.83 -2.27
C ALA A 200 -2.16 0.67 -1.94
N GLU A 201 -1.30 1.49 -2.54
CA GLU A 201 -1.29 2.95 -2.33
C GLU A 201 -2.54 3.64 -2.88
N GLN A 202 -3.03 3.21 -4.04
CA GLN A 202 -4.30 3.69 -4.59
C GLN A 202 -5.46 3.47 -3.61
N GLN A 203 -5.52 2.32 -2.96
CA GLN A 203 -6.53 2.01 -1.96
C GLN A 203 -6.36 2.88 -0.70
N THR A 204 -5.13 3.04 -0.21
CA THR A 204 -4.80 3.85 0.96
C THR A 204 -5.19 5.31 0.73
N MET A 205 -4.76 5.89 -0.38
CA MET A 205 -5.15 7.24 -0.80
C MET A 205 -6.68 7.41 -0.83
N ASN A 206 -7.40 6.52 -1.51
CA ASN A 206 -8.86 6.60 -1.59
C ASN A 206 -9.53 6.49 -0.23
N PHE A 207 -9.03 5.62 0.64
CA PHE A 207 -9.56 5.48 1.99
C PHE A 207 -9.40 6.78 2.78
N TYR A 208 -8.20 7.37 2.81
CA TYR A 208 -7.94 8.61 3.55
C TYR A 208 -8.71 9.80 2.98
N MET A 209 -8.80 9.94 1.66
CA MET A 209 -9.60 10.99 1.02
C MET A 209 -11.09 10.91 1.36
N ASN A 210 -11.62 9.70 1.60
CA ASN A 210 -13.01 9.53 2.04
C ASN A 210 -13.17 9.74 3.55
N VAL A 211 -12.22 9.25 4.35
CA VAL A 211 -12.27 9.31 5.82
C VAL A 211 -12.17 10.74 6.32
N ASN A 212 -11.38 11.61 5.68
CA ASN A 212 -11.21 12.98 6.13
C ASN A 212 -12.55 13.72 6.31
N GLY A 213 -13.51 13.46 5.41
CA GLY A 213 -14.86 14.05 5.51
C GLY A 213 -15.75 13.42 6.57
N ALA A 214 -15.44 12.22 7.03
CA ALA A 214 -16.27 11.41 7.93
C ALA A 214 -15.71 11.29 9.36
N TYR A 215 -14.45 11.63 9.59
CA TYR A 215 -13.82 11.50 10.89
C TYR A 215 -14.44 12.42 11.95
N MET A 216 -14.46 11.99 13.21
CA MET A 216 -15.31 12.58 14.26
C MET A 216 -14.79 13.91 14.83
N ASN A 217 -13.51 14.25 14.67
CA ASN A 217 -12.95 15.51 15.17
C ASN A 217 -12.05 16.19 14.12
N GLU A 218 -11.79 17.50 14.33
CA GLU A 218 -11.04 18.32 13.38
C GLU A 218 -9.55 17.91 13.29
N ARG A 219 -8.93 17.49 14.39
CA ARG A 219 -7.53 17.05 14.42
C ARG A 219 -7.32 15.87 13.46
N GLY A 220 -8.12 14.82 13.62
CA GLY A 220 -8.06 13.64 12.76
C GLY A 220 -8.46 13.96 11.32
N ARG A 221 -9.53 14.75 11.09
CA ARG A 221 -9.93 15.16 9.73
C ARG A 221 -8.79 15.83 8.95
N ARG A 222 -8.07 16.75 9.59
CA ARG A 222 -6.93 17.44 9.00
C ARG A 222 -5.75 16.50 8.76
N LEU A 223 -5.47 15.58 9.70
CA LEU A 223 -4.39 14.59 9.52
C LEU A 223 -4.67 13.65 8.34
N TYR A 224 -5.89 13.13 8.22
CA TYR A 224 -6.30 12.33 7.06
C TYR A 224 -6.21 13.11 5.74
N GLN A 225 -6.52 14.40 5.76
CA GLN A 225 -6.38 15.26 4.58
C GLN A 225 -4.92 15.41 4.17
N GLU A 226 -4.02 15.68 5.12
CA GLU A 226 -2.59 15.87 4.87
C GLU A 226 -1.96 14.57 4.36
N ILE A 227 -2.09 13.48 5.13
CA ILE A 227 -1.50 12.20 4.76
C ILE A 227 -2.12 11.66 3.46
N GLY A 228 -3.43 11.81 3.24
CA GLY A 228 -4.05 11.45 1.98
C GLY A 228 -3.44 12.14 0.74
N MET A 229 -2.92 13.36 0.90
CA MET A 229 -2.16 14.05 -0.16
C MET A 229 -0.75 13.49 -0.35
N ILE A 230 -0.15 12.92 0.70
CA ILE A 230 1.13 12.20 0.56
C ILE A 230 0.90 10.85 -0.13
N GLU A 231 -0.17 10.14 0.22
CA GLU A 231 -0.53 8.89 -0.47
C GLU A 231 -0.79 9.10 -1.97
N GLU A 232 -1.33 10.27 -2.36
CA GLU A 232 -1.42 10.64 -3.78
C GLU A 232 -0.03 10.74 -4.42
N GLN A 233 0.96 11.28 -3.71
CA GLN A 233 2.34 11.32 -4.21
C GLN A 233 2.92 9.90 -4.38
N HIS A 234 2.56 8.93 -3.51
CA HIS A 234 2.92 7.52 -3.65
C HIS A 234 2.27 6.89 -4.88
N VAL A 235 0.96 7.10 -5.09
CA VAL A 235 0.26 6.63 -6.30
C VAL A 235 0.90 7.20 -7.56
N SER A 236 1.20 8.49 -7.58
CA SER A 236 1.91 9.14 -8.70
C SER A 236 3.30 8.55 -8.92
N GLN A 237 4.05 8.30 -7.84
CA GLN A 237 5.40 7.73 -7.89
C GLN A 237 5.39 6.31 -8.47
N TYR A 238 4.60 5.42 -7.89
CA TYR A 238 4.57 4.01 -8.29
C TYR A 238 3.85 3.81 -9.63
N GLY A 239 2.75 4.52 -9.87
CA GLY A 239 2.06 4.49 -11.14
C GLY A 239 2.93 4.96 -12.31
N SER A 240 3.83 5.93 -12.08
CA SER A 240 4.78 6.37 -13.12
C SER A 240 5.88 5.36 -13.45
N LEU A 241 6.12 4.35 -12.58
CA LEU A 241 7.03 3.25 -12.88
C LEU A 241 6.44 2.24 -13.85
N MET A 242 5.12 2.19 -14.04
CA MET A 242 4.49 1.24 -14.95
C MET A 242 4.93 1.44 -16.40
N ASP A 243 5.00 0.34 -17.18
CA ASP A 243 5.30 0.42 -18.61
C ASP A 243 4.22 1.21 -19.35
N THR A 244 4.66 2.20 -20.11
CA THR A 244 3.78 3.05 -20.92
C THR A 244 3.56 2.53 -22.34
N THR A 245 4.19 1.41 -22.71
CA THR A 245 4.16 0.82 -24.06
C THR A 245 3.27 -0.41 -24.15
N SER A 246 2.88 -1.02 -23.04
CA SER A 246 1.96 -2.14 -22.97
C SER A 246 0.55 -1.75 -23.45
N THR A 247 -0.11 -2.66 -24.17
CA THR A 247 -1.50 -2.45 -24.60
C THR A 247 -2.46 -2.59 -23.42
N TRP A 248 -3.69 -2.11 -23.58
CA TRP A 248 -4.76 -2.31 -22.59
C TRP A 248 -5.06 -3.79 -22.34
N MET A 249 -4.89 -4.64 -23.35
CA MET A 249 -5.09 -6.09 -23.21
C MET A 249 -3.94 -6.75 -22.46
N GLU A 250 -2.71 -6.38 -22.75
CA GLU A 250 -1.53 -6.83 -22.01
C GLU A 250 -1.63 -6.41 -20.54
N GLY A 251 -2.03 -5.17 -20.29
CA GLY A 251 -2.29 -4.67 -18.94
C GLY A 251 -3.40 -5.45 -18.23
N LEU A 252 -4.53 -5.75 -18.90
CA LEU A 252 -5.59 -6.59 -18.33
C LEU A 252 -5.06 -7.96 -17.92
N LEU A 253 -4.28 -8.62 -18.80
CA LEU A 253 -3.68 -9.91 -18.49
C LEU A 253 -2.77 -9.83 -17.27
N MET A 254 -1.95 -8.75 -17.17
CA MET A 254 -1.03 -8.54 -16.06
C MET A 254 -1.77 -8.30 -14.75
N HIS A 255 -2.88 -7.53 -14.75
CA HIS A 255 -3.76 -7.37 -13.59
C HIS A 255 -4.29 -8.70 -13.10
N GLN A 256 -4.91 -9.47 -13.97
CA GLN A 256 -5.48 -10.77 -13.60
C GLN A 256 -4.42 -11.79 -13.13
N TYR A 257 -3.23 -11.74 -13.70
CA TYR A 257 -2.11 -12.56 -13.24
C TYR A 257 -1.64 -12.12 -11.83
N THR A 258 -1.58 -10.82 -11.57
CA THR A 258 -1.21 -10.26 -10.26
C THR A 258 -2.23 -10.66 -9.19
N GLU A 259 -3.53 -10.59 -9.48
CA GLU A 259 -4.59 -11.01 -8.57
C GLU A 259 -4.52 -12.50 -8.24
N CYS A 260 -4.36 -13.35 -9.26
CA CYS A 260 -4.10 -14.77 -9.04
C CYS A 260 -2.90 -15.02 -8.12
N TYR A 261 -1.79 -14.30 -8.34
CA TYR A 261 -0.59 -14.41 -7.52
C TYR A 261 -0.82 -13.97 -6.08
N LEU A 262 -1.56 -12.89 -5.87
CA LEU A 262 -1.88 -12.40 -4.53
C LEU A 262 -2.82 -13.34 -3.78
N TYR A 263 -3.89 -13.85 -4.40
CA TYR A 263 -4.76 -14.85 -3.78
C TYR A 263 -4.03 -16.16 -3.47
N TYR A 264 -3.15 -16.60 -4.38
CA TYR A 264 -2.27 -17.74 -4.11
C TYR A 264 -1.37 -17.47 -2.89
N SER A 265 -0.79 -16.29 -2.79
CA SER A 265 0.08 -15.88 -1.68
C SER A 265 -0.69 -15.81 -0.36
N CYS A 266 -1.88 -15.19 -0.38
CA CYS A 266 -2.77 -15.12 0.78
C CYS A 266 -3.20 -16.53 1.24
N MET A 267 -3.63 -17.39 0.32
CA MET A 267 -3.99 -18.77 0.64
C MET A 267 -2.82 -19.55 1.28
N ALA A 268 -1.61 -19.37 0.74
CA ALA A 268 -0.43 -20.09 1.19
C ALA A 268 0.05 -19.66 2.59
N THR A 269 -0.20 -18.40 2.98
CA THR A 269 0.35 -17.78 4.20
C THR A 269 -0.70 -17.46 5.26
N GLU A 270 -2.01 -17.64 4.98
CA GLU A 270 -3.09 -17.35 5.91
C GLU A 270 -3.15 -18.34 7.07
N THR A 271 -3.25 -17.82 8.28
CA THR A 271 -3.32 -18.60 9.52
C THR A 271 -4.74 -18.95 9.93
N ASP A 272 -5.73 -18.08 9.63
CA ASP A 272 -7.14 -18.37 9.87
C ASP A 272 -7.67 -19.34 8.80
N ARG A 273 -8.06 -20.54 9.25
CA ARG A 273 -8.51 -21.61 8.35
C ARG A 273 -9.76 -21.23 7.54
N ARG A 274 -10.67 -20.46 8.11
CA ARG A 274 -11.92 -20.04 7.45
C ARG A 274 -11.62 -19.00 6.37
N ILE A 275 -10.81 -18.00 6.70
CA ILE A 275 -10.40 -16.94 5.76
C ILE A 275 -9.55 -17.54 4.65
N ARG A 276 -8.64 -18.47 4.96
CA ARG A 276 -7.88 -19.21 3.95
C ARG A 276 -8.76 -19.94 2.92
N GLY A 277 -9.86 -20.56 3.38
CA GLY A 277 -10.84 -21.17 2.46
C GLY A 277 -11.54 -20.14 1.57
N GLY A 278 -11.70 -18.90 2.05
CA GLY A 278 -12.14 -17.77 1.24
C GLY A 278 -11.13 -17.39 0.15
N TRP A 279 -9.84 -17.28 0.49
CA TRP A 279 -8.78 -17.02 -0.48
C TRP A 279 -8.67 -18.12 -1.55
N GLU A 280 -8.83 -19.39 -1.17
CA GLU A 280 -8.85 -20.52 -2.11
C GLU A 280 -10.00 -20.43 -3.11
N MET A 281 -11.20 -20.06 -2.65
CA MET A 281 -12.36 -19.87 -3.51
C MET A 281 -12.14 -18.70 -4.48
N MET A 282 -11.62 -17.57 -4.00
CA MET A 282 -11.38 -16.39 -4.83
C MET A 282 -10.24 -16.65 -5.84
N LEU A 283 -9.19 -17.37 -5.47
CA LEU A 283 -8.17 -17.82 -6.42
C LEU A 283 -8.78 -18.62 -7.59
N ALA A 284 -9.75 -19.49 -7.33
CA ALA A 284 -10.42 -20.24 -8.40
C ALA A 284 -11.23 -19.31 -9.32
N HIS A 285 -11.79 -18.23 -8.80
CA HIS A 285 -12.47 -17.20 -9.62
C HIS A 285 -11.45 -16.42 -10.45
N GLU A 286 -10.33 -16.00 -9.86
CA GLU A 286 -9.28 -15.28 -10.57
C GLU A 286 -8.63 -16.10 -11.68
N ILE A 287 -8.46 -17.39 -11.50
CA ILE A 287 -8.02 -18.28 -12.58
C ILE A 287 -9.01 -18.25 -13.76
N ALA A 288 -10.31 -18.16 -13.51
CA ALA A 288 -11.30 -18.01 -14.58
C ALA A 288 -11.19 -16.66 -15.29
N HIS A 289 -10.95 -15.58 -14.54
CA HIS A 289 -10.72 -14.23 -15.07
C HIS A 289 -9.45 -14.19 -15.92
N LEU A 290 -8.34 -14.73 -15.42
CA LEU A 290 -7.06 -14.81 -16.12
C LEU A 290 -7.18 -15.57 -17.45
N HIS A 291 -7.86 -16.71 -17.45
CA HIS A 291 -8.10 -17.46 -18.70
C HIS A 291 -9.00 -16.70 -19.67
N ALA A 292 -9.96 -15.90 -19.17
CA ALA A 292 -10.77 -15.04 -20.02
C ALA A 292 -9.94 -13.89 -20.62
N ALA A 293 -9.09 -13.24 -19.82
CA ALA A 293 -8.18 -12.20 -20.28
C ALA A 293 -7.19 -12.73 -21.34
N ALA A 294 -6.60 -13.89 -21.11
CA ALA A 294 -5.69 -14.53 -22.08
C ALA A 294 -6.38 -14.82 -23.42
N ARG A 295 -7.63 -15.32 -23.40
CA ARG A 295 -8.41 -15.51 -24.63
C ARG A 295 -8.75 -14.21 -25.33
N LEU A 296 -9.09 -13.16 -24.58
CA LEU A 296 -9.36 -11.82 -25.16
C LEU A 296 -8.11 -11.26 -25.82
N LEU A 297 -6.96 -11.36 -25.19
CA LEU A 297 -5.67 -10.92 -25.75
C LEU A 297 -5.36 -11.64 -27.08
N GLU A 298 -5.50 -12.97 -27.10
CA GLU A 298 -5.27 -13.75 -28.32
C GLU A 298 -6.28 -13.38 -29.44
N GLN A 299 -7.55 -13.22 -29.11
CA GLN A 299 -8.60 -12.91 -30.07
C GLN A 299 -8.52 -11.51 -30.65
N THR A 300 -8.07 -10.54 -29.85
CA THR A 300 -8.08 -9.13 -30.26
C THR A 300 -6.74 -8.66 -30.82
N GLU A 301 -5.63 -9.16 -30.33
CA GLU A 301 -4.29 -8.72 -30.68
C GLU A 301 -3.41 -9.83 -31.27
N GLY A 302 -3.87 -11.08 -31.26
CA GLY A 302 -3.10 -12.24 -31.72
C GLY A 302 -1.90 -12.57 -30.82
N THR A 303 -1.83 -11.97 -29.63
CA THR A 303 -0.73 -12.12 -28.67
C THR A 303 -1.04 -13.27 -27.72
N GLN A 304 -0.08 -14.18 -27.54
CA GLN A 304 -0.18 -15.24 -26.55
C GLN A 304 0.25 -14.75 -25.17
N TYR A 305 -0.36 -15.27 -24.10
CA TYR A 305 -0.01 -14.86 -22.72
C TYR A 305 1.48 -15.02 -22.40
N GLN A 306 2.14 -16.01 -23.01
CA GLN A 306 3.58 -16.25 -22.82
C GLN A 306 4.45 -15.07 -23.29
N GLN A 307 3.96 -14.27 -24.22
CA GLN A 307 4.68 -13.07 -24.67
C GLN A 307 4.62 -11.95 -23.64
N VAL A 308 3.68 -12.02 -22.68
CA VAL A 308 3.50 -11.05 -21.61
C VAL A 308 4.10 -11.54 -20.29
N VAL A 309 3.76 -12.76 -19.84
CA VAL A 309 4.16 -13.27 -18.50
C VAL A 309 5.12 -14.47 -18.58
N GLY A 310 5.67 -14.77 -19.75
CA GLY A 310 6.59 -15.90 -19.94
C GLY A 310 5.91 -17.24 -19.71
N GLU A 311 6.57 -18.16 -19.01
CA GLU A 311 6.00 -19.50 -18.75
C GLU A 311 4.76 -19.47 -17.83
N GLY A 312 4.45 -18.34 -17.21
CA GLY A 312 3.29 -18.13 -16.35
C GLY A 312 3.35 -18.82 -15.00
N GLU A 313 4.52 -19.30 -14.59
CA GLU A 313 4.71 -19.90 -13.27
C GLU A 313 4.88 -18.80 -12.22
N PHE A 314 4.12 -18.88 -11.10
CA PHE A 314 4.25 -17.91 -10.02
C PHE A 314 5.63 -17.97 -9.36
N PRO A 315 6.22 -16.81 -9.00
CA PRO A 315 7.34 -16.79 -8.09
C PRO A 315 6.93 -17.34 -6.69
N ALA A 316 7.88 -17.36 -5.75
CA ALA A 316 7.57 -17.71 -4.37
C ALA A 316 6.45 -16.81 -3.82
N PRO A 317 5.53 -17.33 -2.99
CA PRO A 317 4.43 -16.54 -2.43
C PRO A 317 4.92 -15.24 -1.80
N LEU A 318 4.14 -14.18 -1.93
CA LEU A 318 4.35 -12.95 -1.19
C LEU A 318 3.93 -13.21 0.27
N GLU A 319 4.92 -13.33 1.13
CA GLU A 319 4.72 -13.55 2.57
C GLU A 319 4.97 -12.23 3.31
N LEU A 320 3.97 -11.76 4.02
CA LEU A 320 4.13 -10.69 5.00
C LEU A 320 4.80 -11.28 6.25
N LYS A 321 5.89 -10.67 6.67
CA LYS A 321 6.68 -11.06 7.83
C LYS A 321 7.35 -9.84 8.42
N SER A 322 7.78 -9.93 9.68
CA SER A 322 8.50 -8.83 10.32
C SER A 322 9.73 -8.41 9.51
N THR A 323 9.81 -7.13 9.20
CA THR A 323 10.88 -6.48 8.43
C THR A 323 11.59 -5.39 9.24
N ILE A 324 11.44 -5.40 10.57
CA ILE A 324 11.89 -4.33 11.48
C ILE A 324 13.36 -3.94 11.24
N ASP A 325 14.27 -4.90 11.12
CA ASP A 325 15.69 -4.59 10.93
C ASP A 325 15.95 -3.90 9.57
N TYR A 326 15.24 -4.35 8.53
CA TYR A 326 15.33 -3.71 7.20
C TYR A 326 14.78 -2.27 7.23
N VAL A 327 13.63 -2.06 7.85
CA VAL A 327 13.02 -0.73 7.99
C VAL A 327 13.99 0.23 8.71
N ARG A 328 14.65 -0.22 9.78
CA ARG A 328 15.65 0.57 10.51
C ARG A 328 16.84 0.95 9.63
N ASP A 329 17.36 -0.01 8.85
CA ASP A 329 18.48 0.24 7.94
C ASP A 329 18.10 1.28 6.87
N VAL A 330 16.89 1.18 6.29
CA VAL A 330 16.37 2.14 5.32
C VAL A 330 16.23 3.53 5.96
N LEU A 331 15.61 3.62 7.13
CA LEU A 331 15.44 4.89 7.86
C LEU A 331 16.80 5.53 8.15
N GLY A 332 17.75 4.76 8.69
CA GLY A 332 19.11 5.24 8.97
C GLY A 332 19.84 5.81 7.75
N GLY A 333 19.54 5.27 6.57
CA GLY A 333 20.13 5.70 5.30
C GLY A 333 19.38 6.79 4.55
N THR A 334 18.07 6.92 4.74
CA THR A 334 17.21 7.73 3.85
C THR A 334 16.46 8.88 4.52
N VAL A 335 16.45 8.96 5.86
CA VAL A 335 15.70 9.98 6.60
C VAL A 335 15.97 11.42 6.17
N GLN A 336 17.15 11.69 5.63
CA GLN A 336 17.58 12.98 5.10
C GLN A 336 17.30 13.17 3.61
N HIS A 337 16.74 12.17 2.92
CA HIS A 337 16.51 12.22 1.49
C HIS A 337 15.17 12.88 1.14
N THR A 338 15.09 13.40 -0.08
CA THR A 338 13.84 13.73 -0.76
C THR A 338 13.90 13.30 -2.21
N ALA A 339 12.76 13.23 -2.86
CA ALA A 339 12.70 13.01 -4.30
C ALA A 339 13.19 14.26 -5.06
N ALA A 340 13.95 14.04 -6.11
CA ALA A 340 14.50 15.08 -6.99
C ALA A 340 14.36 14.60 -8.44
N ARG A 341 13.26 14.95 -9.09
CA ARG A 341 12.87 14.41 -10.40
C ARG A 341 12.77 12.87 -10.35
N GLU A 342 13.43 12.18 -11.27
CA GLU A 342 13.44 10.71 -11.31
C GLU A 342 14.38 10.07 -10.27
N SER A 343 15.04 10.86 -9.44
CA SER A 343 16.06 10.42 -8.47
C SER A 343 15.67 10.74 -7.04
N TYR A 344 16.52 10.31 -6.12
CA TYR A 344 16.45 10.65 -4.69
C TYR A 344 17.81 11.18 -4.24
N ALA A 345 17.82 12.21 -3.42
CA ALA A 345 19.04 12.86 -2.98
C ALA A 345 18.93 13.34 -1.53
N PRO A 346 20.05 13.40 -0.79
CA PRO A 346 20.10 14.08 0.51
C PRO A 346 19.72 15.55 0.35
N LEU A 347 18.93 16.06 1.29
CA LEU A 347 18.51 17.46 1.27
C LEU A 347 19.68 18.46 1.31
N CYS A 348 20.77 18.09 2.01
CA CYS A 348 21.98 18.93 2.08
C CYS A 348 22.71 19.08 0.74
N ASP A 349 22.48 18.17 -0.22
CA ASP A 349 23.10 18.22 -1.56
C ASP A 349 22.26 19.04 -2.55
N MET A 350 21.05 19.44 -2.17
CA MET A 350 20.14 20.17 -3.02
C MET A 350 20.46 21.67 -3.04
N LYS A 351 20.28 22.27 -4.21
CA LYS A 351 20.46 23.72 -4.35
C LYS A 351 19.35 24.48 -3.60
N PRO A 352 19.63 25.61 -2.96
CA PRO A 352 18.63 26.40 -2.21
C PRO A 352 17.42 26.86 -3.05
N ASP A 353 17.55 26.95 -4.36
CA ASP A 353 16.47 27.32 -5.29
C ASP A 353 15.71 26.13 -5.87
N ASN A 354 15.93 24.92 -5.34
CA ASN A 354 15.21 23.72 -5.76
C ASN A 354 13.70 23.85 -5.52
N ASP A 355 12.92 23.21 -6.38
CA ASP A 355 11.45 23.19 -6.30
C ASP A 355 10.94 22.65 -4.97
N PHE A 356 11.66 21.71 -4.35
CA PHE A 356 11.32 21.19 -3.02
C PHE A 356 11.21 22.34 -2.00
N PHE A 357 12.23 23.17 -1.84
CA PHE A 357 12.20 24.25 -0.83
C PHE A 357 11.13 25.29 -1.13
N ARG A 358 10.92 25.64 -2.39
CA ARG A 358 9.84 26.55 -2.78
C ARG A 358 8.46 25.98 -2.48
N TYR A 359 8.26 24.69 -2.73
CA TYR A 359 7.01 24.02 -2.46
C TYR A 359 6.75 23.90 -0.96
N GLN A 360 7.76 23.50 -0.16
CA GLN A 360 7.70 23.49 1.30
C GLN A 360 7.30 24.87 1.85
N ALA A 361 7.96 25.93 1.41
CA ALA A 361 7.65 27.29 1.84
C ALA A 361 6.23 27.75 1.47
N ALA A 362 5.65 27.19 0.43
CA ALA A 362 4.27 27.50 0.02
C ALA A 362 3.23 26.71 0.81
N VAL A 363 3.38 25.38 0.91
CA VAL A 363 2.36 24.51 1.52
C VAL A 363 2.44 24.47 3.03
N ASN A 364 3.62 24.62 3.62
CA ASN A 364 3.86 24.60 5.06
C ASN A 364 4.10 26.00 5.64
N ARG A 365 3.63 27.06 4.96
CA ARG A 365 3.88 28.45 5.36
C ARG A 365 3.40 28.78 6.77
N GLU A 366 2.24 28.25 7.13
CA GLU A 366 1.62 28.44 8.45
C GLU A 366 1.69 27.12 9.23
N LEU A 367 2.78 26.92 9.98
CA LEU A 367 3.02 25.67 10.70
C LEU A 367 1.86 25.22 11.61
N ASN A 368 1.20 26.18 12.24
CA ASN A 368 0.05 25.91 13.11
C ASN A 368 -1.19 25.36 12.35
N GLU A 369 -1.18 25.40 11.02
CA GLU A 369 -2.23 24.83 10.18
C GLU A 369 -1.81 23.50 9.56
N VAL A 370 -0.55 23.07 9.69
CA VAL A 370 -0.06 21.78 9.20
C VAL A 370 -0.45 20.69 10.17
N ALA A 371 -1.28 19.75 9.72
CA ALA A 371 -1.96 18.81 10.61
C ALA A 371 -1.00 17.89 11.38
N SER A 372 0.01 17.34 10.71
CA SER A 372 1.03 16.50 11.38
C SER A 372 1.82 17.26 12.44
N HIS A 373 2.13 18.53 12.19
CA HIS A 373 2.78 19.39 13.19
C HIS A 373 1.86 19.63 14.39
N VAL A 374 0.57 19.92 14.15
CA VAL A 374 -0.42 20.11 15.23
C VAL A 374 -0.57 18.85 16.07
N VAL A 375 -0.62 17.67 15.46
CA VAL A 375 -0.69 16.38 16.18
C VAL A 375 0.54 16.19 17.08
N ILE A 376 1.73 16.53 16.60
CA ILE A 376 2.97 16.45 17.40
C ILE A 376 2.90 17.39 18.60
N GLU A 377 2.55 18.66 18.39
CA GLU A 377 2.48 19.67 19.46
C GLU A 377 1.39 19.33 20.50
N ASP A 378 0.23 18.87 20.05
CA ASP A 378 -0.84 18.43 20.93
C ASP A 378 -0.38 17.23 21.79
N ARG A 379 0.29 16.25 21.18
CA ARG A 379 0.80 15.09 21.90
C ARG A 379 1.88 15.44 22.90
N ILE A 380 2.80 16.36 22.56
CA ILE A 380 3.79 16.89 23.50
C ILE A 380 3.08 17.58 24.68
N GLY A 381 2.06 18.40 24.40
CA GLY A 381 1.27 19.07 25.41
C GLY A 381 0.56 18.11 26.37
N GLU A 382 -0.04 17.05 25.86
CA GLU A 382 -0.71 16.01 26.67
C GLU A 382 0.28 15.17 27.50
N ALA A 383 1.43 14.82 26.92
CA ALA A 383 2.47 14.06 27.61
C ALA A 383 3.28 14.89 28.63
N GLY A 384 3.25 16.22 28.51
CA GLY A 384 4.04 17.14 29.34
C GLY A 384 5.56 17.11 29.05
N GLN A 385 5.97 16.37 28.04
CA GLN A 385 7.36 16.27 27.57
C GLN A 385 7.38 15.85 26.10
N ASP A 386 8.49 16.03 25.41
CA ASP A 386 8.65 15.54 24.07
C ASP A 386 8.73 13.99 24.05
N TYR A 387 7.60 13.36 23.76
CA TYR A 387 7.43 11.90 23.77
C TYR A 387 8.29 11.20 22.70
N ARG A 388 8.75 11.90 21.66
CA ARG A 388 9.63 11.36 20.62
C ARG A 388 11.01 10.99 21.17
N PHE A 389 11.35 11.44 22.36
CA PHE A 389 12.56 11.08 23.11
C PHE A 389 12.28 10.04 24.21
N GLU A 390 11.14 9.41 24.19
CA GLU A 390 10.80 8.38 25.16
C GLU A 390 11.76 7.19 25.10
N THR A 391 12.24 6.78 26.26
CA THR A 391 13.10 5.60 26.44
C THR A 391 12.39 4.46 27.15
N ALA A 392 11.07 4.58 27.35
CA ALA A 392 10.28 3.52 27.97
C ALA A 392 10.36 2.24 27.13
N PRO A 393 10.32 1.07 27.79
CA PRO A 393 10.36 -0.21 27.07
C PRO A 393 9.13 -0.35 26.18
N ASN A 394 9.33 -0.94 24.99
CA ASN A 394 8.22 -1.24 24.08
C ASN A 394 7.15 -2.05 24.84
N PRO A 395 5.84 -1.75 24.70
CA PRO A 395 4.75 -2.52 25.31
C PRO A 395 4.76 -3.99 24.86
N ILE A 396 5.24 -4.29 23.67
CA ILE A 396 5.38 -5.65 23.16
C ILE A 396 6.63 -6.29 23.75
N GLU A 397 6.46 -7.42 24.42
CA GLU A 397 7.53 -8.09 25.18
C GLU A 397 8.71 -8.47 24.30
N GLU A 398 8.47 -8.99 23.10
CA GLU A 398 9.47 -9.39 22.13
C GLU A 398 10.34 -8.24 21.60
N LEU A 399 9.86 -6.98 21.75
CA LEU A 399 10.56 -5.78 21.28
C LEU A 399 11.19 -4.97 22.42
N ARG A 400 11.11 -5.42 23.68
CA ARG A 400 11.58 -4.66 24.86
C ARG A 400 13.08 -4.41 24.91
N ASP A 401 13.87 -5.23 24.26
CA ASP A 401 15.33 -5.07 24.24
C ASP A 401 15.80 -3.99 23.25
N ARG A 402 14.89 -3.43 22.44
CA ARG A 402 15.17 -2.41 21.40
C ARG A 402 15.02 -0.97 21.94
N ARG A 403 15.69 -0.66 23.07
CA ARG A 403 15.47 0.57 23.83
C ARG A 403 16.12 1.84 23.25
N HIS A 404 17.19 1.68 22.45
CA HIS A 404 18.00 2.81 22.00
C HIS A 404 17.63 3.34 20.61
N ASP A 405 16.77 2.66 19.92
CA ASP A 405 16.53 2.91 18.51
C ASP A 405 15.65 4.13 18.22
N ASN A 406 14.78 4.47 19.17
CA ASN A 406 13.92 5.66 19.08
C ASN A 406 14.69 6.98 19.13
N THR A 407 15.97 6.97 19.51
CA THR A 407 16.80 8.17 19.58
C THR A 407 17.76 8.30 18.42
N ASP A 408 18.12 7.20 17.76
CA ASP A 408 19.19 7.17 16.77
C ASP A 408 18.67 6.95 15.34
N VAL A 409 17.54 6.25 15.17
CA VAL A 409 16.96 5.92 13.88
C VAL A 409 15.74 6.79 13.58
N GLY A 410 15.66 7.30 12.35
CA GLY A 410 14.54 8.11 11.88
C GLY A 410 14.50 9.54 12.39
N ARG A 411 15.43 9.97 13.24
CA ARG A 411 15.48 11.36 13.71
C ARG A 411 16.28 12.24 12.79
N VAL A 412 15.72 13.42 12.51
CA VAL A 412 16.44 14.48 11.85
C VAL A 412 17.43 15.07 12.84
N PRO A 413 18.75 15.06 12.60
CA PRO A 413 19.72 15.73 13.45
C PRO A 413 19.39 17.22 13.61
N ASP A 414 19.64 17.80 14.79
CA ASP A 414 19.42 19.22 15.06
C ASP A 414 20.12 20.18 14.07
N ALA A 415 21.10 19.67 13.33
CA ALA A 415 21.84 20.40 12.30
C ALA A 415 21.14 20.48 10.93
N VAL A 416 20.05 19.77 10.71
CA VAL A 416 19.27 19.93 9.48
C VAL A 416 18.47 21.21 9.60
N PRO A 417 18.52 22.14 8.62
CA PRO A 417 17.72 23.35 8.69
C PRO A 417 16.26 22.96 8.93
N GLN A 418 15.70 23.48 10.04
CA GLN A 418 14.26 23.41 10.21
C GLN A 418 13.66 24.10 9.00
N TYR A 419 12.88 23.38 8.22
CA TYR A 419 12.20 23.97 7.09
C TYR A 419 11.14 24.92 7.62
N VAL A 420 11.48 26.19 7.65
CA VAL A 420 10.61 27.33 7.97
C VAL A 420 10.14 27.94 6.67
#